data_47355e7ef3bd5c00b540d0a28024621e
#
_entry.id   47355e7ef3bd5c00b540d0a28024621e
#
_cell.length_a   1.000
_cell.length_b   1.000
_cell.length_c   1.000
_cell.angle_alpha   90.00
_cell.angle_beta   90.00
_cell.angle_gamma   90.00
#
_symmetry.space_group_name_H-M   'P 1'
#
loop_
_entity.id
_entity.type
_entity.pdbx_description
1 polymer ?
#
loop_
_entity_poly.entity_id
_entity_poly.type
_entity_poly.pdbx_seq_one_letter_code
_entity_poly.pdbx_strand_id
1 'polypeptide(L)'
;MDRRYWPYFSGFVGAVDGVHVCVKVKPELQGMYWNRHDRTSFNIMAICDLNMLFTYVWNGAPGSCHDTAVLTMAQDGDSDFPLPPGDKYYVADSGYPNKQGFLAPYRSSRNGVIRYHMSHFNNGPPPKNKEELFNRCHASLRSVIERTFGVWKKKWRILSEFPRYDIEVQKRVVTATMGLHNFIRISNYFDEDFVEEMGHTNTSNEDSESDISDMETTNMADGNHMTNIRDNIADMLWANH
;
A
#
# COMPACT_ATOMS: atom_id res chain seq x y z
N MET A 1 12.72 15.58 -2.97
CA MET A 1 12.56 14.49 -1.97
C MET A 1 13.07 15.00 -0.63
N ASP A 2 12.36 14.73 0.45
CA ASP A 2 12.71 15.17 1.80
C ASP A 2 14.09 14.61 2.22
N ARG A 3 14.93 15.41 2.91
CA ARG A 3 16.26 15.01 3.40
C ARG A 3 16.22 13.79 4.35
N ARG A 4 15.07 13.50 4.95
CA ARG A 4 14.87 12.31 5.79
C ARG A 4 14.96 11.00 5.01
N TYR A 5 14.71 11.01 3.70
CA TYR A 5 14.66 9.82 2.85
C TYR A 5 15.77 9.81 1.80
N TRP A 6 16.26 10.99 1.40
CA TRP A 6 17.36 11.10 0.46
C TRP A 6 18.69 11.26 1.20
N PRO A 7 19.75 10.52 0.84
CA PRO A 7 19.87 9.62 -0.33
C PRO A 7 19.46 8.17 -0.10
N TYR A 8 19.00 7.79 1.09
CA TYR A 8 18.82 6.41 1.52
C TYR A 8 17.85 5.61 0.64
N PHE A 9 16.66 6.17 0.39
CA PHE A 9 15.64 5.54 -0.43
C PHE A 9 15.69 6.01 -1.90
N SER A 10 16.89 6.10 -2.49
CA SER A 10 17.09 6.59 -3.87
C SER A 10 16.43 5.71 -4.94
N GLY A 11 16.15 4.44 -4.63
CA GLY A 11 15.43 3.51 -5.49
C GLY A 11 13.89 3.59 -5.42
N PHE A 12 13.35 4.39 -4.50
CA PHE A 12 11.90 4.55 -4.33
C PHE A 12 11.24 5.18 -5.56
N VAL A 13 10.19 4.55 -6.07
CA VAL A 13 9.38 5.07 -7.21
C VAL A 13 7.90 5.22 -6.87
N GLY A 14 7.43 4.67 -5.76
CA GLY A 14 6.06 4.80 -5.31
C GLY A 14 5.75 3.87 -4.14
N ALA A 15 4.52 3.95 -3.64
CA ALA A 15 3.99 3.05 -2.61
C ALA A 15 2.86 2.21 -3.20
N VAL A 16 2.81 0.93 -2.81
CA VAL A 16 1.75 -0.02 -3.19
C VAL A 16 1.03 -0.51 -1.96
N ASP A 17 -0.30 -0.60 -2.07
CA ASP A 17 -1.13 -1.17 -1.00
C ASP A 17 -2.48 -1.66 -1.54
N GLY A 18 -3.18 -2.48 -0.74
CA GLY A 18 -4.54 -2.93 -0.97
C GLY A 18 -5.56 -2.04 -0.25
N VAL A 19 -6.73 -1.86 -0.85
CA VAL A 19 -7.83 -1.13 -0.22
C VAL A 19 -9.16 -1.79 -0.50
N HIS A 20 -9.98 -1.98 0.54
CA HIS A 20 -11.33 -2.49 0.40
C HIS A 20 -12.33 -1.37 0.10
N VAL A 21 -13.19 -1.60 -0.91
CA VAL A 21 -14.34 -0.76 -1.23
C VAL A 21 -15.60 -1.61 -1.14
N CYS A 22 -16.55 -1.21 -0.30
CA CYS A 22 -17.81 -1.92 -0.12
C CYS A 22 -18.60 -1.99 -1.44
N VAL A 23 -19.14 -3.17 -1.78
CA VAL A 23 -19.89 -3.40 -3.02
C VAL A 23 -21.22 -4.11 -2.76
N LYS A 24 -22.15 -3.94 -3.66
CA LYS A 24 -23.42 -4.68 -3.66
C LYS A 24 -23.35 -5.78 -4.72
N VAL A 25 -23.38 -7.02 -4.26
CA VAL A 25 -23.34 -8.20 -5.13
C VAL A 25 -24.61 -9.03 -4.98
N LYS A 26 -24.90 -9.87 -5.98
CA LYS A 26 -25.99 -10.82 -5.91
C LYS A 26 -25.73 -11.84 -4.80
N PRO A 27 -26.78 -12.43 -4.18
CA PRO A 27 -26.62 -13.38 -3.08
C PRO A 27 -25.68 -14.55 -3.39
N GLU A 28 -25.69 -15.02 -4.63
CA GLU A 28 -24.85 -16.15 -5.08
C GLU A 28 -23.35 -15.84 -5.06
N LEU A 29 -23.00 -14.55 -5.14
CA LEU A 29 -21.61 -14.08 -5.17
C LEU A 29 -21.12 -13.59 -3.81
N GLN A 30 -22.00 -13.43 -2.82
CA GLN A 30 -21.64 -12.82 -1.54
C GLN A 30 -20.46 -13.52 -0.87
N GLY A 31 -20.41 -14.85 -0.88
CA GLY A 31 -19.32 -15.60 -0.26
C GLY A 31 -17.93 -15.26 -0.82
N MET A 32 -17.82 -15.02 -2.14
CA MET A 32 -16.55 -14.62 -2.77
C MET A 32 -16.10 -13.21 -2.37
N TYR A 33 -17.05 -12.28 -2.18
CA TYR A 33 -16.76 -10.88 -1.91
C TYR A 33 -16.73 -10.56 -0.42
N TRP A 34 -17.01 -11.54 0.46
CA TRP A 34 -17.03 -11.36 1.90
C TRP A 34 -15.61 -11.16 2.44
N ASN A 35 -15.37 -10.03 3.06
CA ASN A 35 -14.08 -9.70 3.65
C ASN A 35 -14.03 -10.01 5.17
N ARG A 36 -12.87 -9.89 5.77
CA ARG A 36 -12.65 -10.10 7.21
C ARG A 36 -13.40 -9.12 8.13
N HIS A 37 -13.99 -8.06 7.59
CA HIS A 37 -14.80 -7.08 8.35
C HIS A 37 -16.31 -7.32 8.19
N ASP A 38 -16.72 -8.54 7.84
CA ASP A 38 -18.11 -8.93 7.68
C ASP A 38 -18.89 -8.09 6.64
N ARG A 39 -18.23 -7.71 5.55
CA ARG A 39 -18.83 -6.91 4.45
C ARG A 39 -18.41 -7.46 3.10
N THR A 40 -19.30 -7.28 2.11
CA THR A 40 -18.95 -7.54 0.71
C THR A 40 -18.15 -6.37 0.14
N SER A 41 -16.97 -6.64 -0.41
CA SER A 41 -16.07 -5.61 -0.96
C SER A 41 -15.30 -6.09 -2.18
N PHE A 42 -14.78 -5.15 -2.97
CA PHE A 42 -13.58 -5.38 -3.77
C PHE A 42 -12.36 -5.25 -2.89
N ASN A 43 -11.33 -6.03 -3.17
CA ASN A 43 -9.96 -5.71 -2.79
C ASN A 43 -9.27 -5.09 -4.02
N ILE A 44 -8.85 -3.84 -3.91
CA ILE A 44 -8.26 -3.04 -4.99
C ILE A 44 -6.80 -2.81 -4.65
N MET A 45 -5.90 -3.25 -5.52
CA MET A 45 -4.49 -2.88 -5.39
C MET A 45 -4.23 -1.61 -6.19
N ALA A 46 -3.55 -0.65 -5.57
CA ALA A 46 -3.12 0.56 -6.25
C ALA A 46 -1.66 0.91 -5.92
N ILE A 47 -1.04 1.64 -6.83
CA ILE A 47 0.27 2.25 -6.66
C ILE A 47 0.10 3.75 -6.77
N CYS A 48 0.74 4.51 -5.88
CA CYS A 48 0.78 5.97 -5.99
C CYS A 48 2.21 6.51 -5.88
N ASP A 49 2.41 7.71 -6.41
CA ASP A 49 3.64 8.49 -6.24
C ASP A 49 3.60 9.36 -4.96
N LEU A 50 4.67 10.12 -4.71
CA LEU A 50 4.74 11.06 -3.57
C LEU A 50 3.77 12.25 -3.69
N ASN A 51 3.24 12.53 -4.87
CA ASN A 51 2.25 13.57 -5.10
C ASN A 51 0.83 13.08 -4.88
N MET A 52 0.64 11.86 -4.35
CA MET A 52 -0.67 11.23 -4.15
C MET A 52 -1.42 10.98 -5.48
N LEU A 53 -0.69 10.76 -6.58
CA LEU A 53 -1.27 10.37 -7.86
C LEU A 53 -1.28 8.86 -7.99
N PHE A 54 -2.42 8.26 -8.30
CA PHE A 54 -2.50 6.85 -8.65
C PHE A 54 -1.78 6.61 -9.98
N THR A 55 -0.71 5.85 -9.96
CA THR A 55 0.09 5.52 -11.15
C THR A 55 -0.29 4.16 -11.74
N TYR A 56 -0.92 3.30 -10.92
CA TYR A 56 -1.46 2.01 -11.35
C TYR A 56 -2.63 1.59 -10.45
N VAL A 57 -3.60 0.89 -11.03
CA VAL A 57 -4.77 0.37 -10.31
C VAL A 57 -5.16 -0.99 -10.87
N TRP A 58 -5.22 -2.01 -10.03
CA TRP A 58 -5.84 -3.30 -10.31
C TRP A 58 -7.14 -3.42 -9.50
N ASN A 59 -8.27 -3.48 -10.21
CA ASN A 59 -9.59 -3.37 -9.60
C ASN A 59 -10.46 -4.59 -9.88
N GLY A 60 -11.25 -4.98 -8.90
CA GLY A 60 -12.30 -6.00 -9.02
C GLY A 60 -11.92 -7.39 -8.51
N ALA A 61 -10.79 -7.52 -7.82
CA ALA A 61 -10.54 -8.73 -7.05
C ALA A 61 -11.58 -8.87 -5.92
N PRO A 62 -12.04 -10.10 -5.62
CA PRO A 62 -12.95 -10.34 -4.51
C PRO A 62 -12.37 -9.91 -3.17
N GLY A 63 -13.21 -9.39 -2.27
CA GLY A 63 -12.79 -8.94 -0.94
C GLY A 63 -12.25 -10.05 -0.03
N SER A 64 -12.48 -11.32 -0.36
CA SER A 64 -11.87 -12.48 0.32
C SER A 64 -10.40 -12.71 -0.07
N CYS A 65 -9.92 -12.11 -1.16
CA CYS A 65 -8.53 -12.26 -1.61
C CYS A 65 -7.58 -11.47 -0.73
N HIS A 66 -6.45 -12.09 -0.35
CA HIS A 66 -5.34 -11.40 0.30
C HIS A 66 -4.57 -10.53 -0.71
N ASP A 67 -3.90 -9.49 -0.23
CA ASP A 67 -3.19 -8.52 -1.08
C ASP A 67 -2.11 -9.17 -1.96
N THR A 68 -1.42 -10.21 -1.45
CA THR A 68 -0.47 -11.00 -2.25
C THR A 68 -1.13 -11.71 -3.42
N ALA A 69 -2.33 -12.25 -3.23
CA ALA A 69 -3.09 -12.88 -4.31
C ALA A 69 -3.54 -11.84 -5.35
N VAL A 70 -3.96 -10.66 -4.88
CA VAL A 70 -4.34 -9.55 -5.78
C VAL A 70 -3.13 -9.07 -6.57
N LEU A 71 -1.95 -8.98 -5.95
CA LEU A 71 -0.69 -8.65 -6.65
C LEU A 71 -0.37 -9.68 -7.74
N THR A 72 -0.50 -10.97 -7.43
CA THR A 72 -0.27 -12.04 -8.42
C THR A 72 -1.27 -11.93 -9.57
N MET A 73 -2.56 -11.73 -9.26
CA MET A 73 -3.59 -11.52 -10.30
C MET A 73 -3.25 -10.31 -11.20
N ALA A 74 -2.74 -9.22 -10.62
CA ALA A 74 -2.36 -8.04 -11.38
C ALA A 74 -1.15 -8.31 -12.29
N GLN A 75 -0.12 -8.99 -11.78
CA GLN A 75 1.09 -9.33 -12.53
C GLN A 75 0.83 -10.33 -13.65
N ASP A 76 -0.04 -11.31 -13.42
CA ASP A 76 -0.36 -12.35 -14.42
C ASP A 76 -1.43 -11.88 -15.42
N GLY A 77 -2.33 -11.00 -15.00
CA GLY A 77 -3.47 -10.55 -15.81
C GLY A 77 -3.24 -9.30 -16.62
N ASP A 78 -2.19 -8.53 -16.34
CA ASP A 78 -1.87 -7.28 -17.02
C ASP A 78 -0.42 -7.27 -17.50
N SER A 79 -0.26 -7.41 -18.82
CA SER A 79 1.08 -7.37 -19.47
C SER A 79 1.79 -6.02 -19.29
N ASP A 80 1.06 -4.95 -19.00
CA ASP A 80 1.57 -3.59 -18.80
C ASP A 80 1.78 -3.27 -17.31
N PHE A 81 1.74 -4.30 -16.43
CA PHE A 81 2.03 -4.11 -15.02
C PHE A 81 3.37 -3.38 -14.81
N PRO A 82 3.40 -2.22 -14.11
CA PRO A 82 4.59 -1.37 -14.05
C PRO A 82 5.64 -1.90 -13.06
N LEU A 83 6.27 -3.04 -13.34
CA LEU A 83 7.33 -3.57 -12.51
C LEU A 83 8.57 -2.66 -12.57
N PRO A 84 9.08 -2.13 -11.43
CA PRO A 84 10.24 -1.26 -11.42
C PRO A 84 11.51 -1.99 -11.90
N PRO A 85 12.31 -1.37 -12.77
CA PRO A 85 13.54 -1.99 -13.28
C PRO A 85 14.72 -1.85 -12.31
N GLY A 86 15.63 -2.82 -12.32
CA GLY A 86 16.90 -2.80 -11.56
C GLY A 86 16.68 -2.61 -10.06
N ASP A 87 17.36 -1.63 -9.46
CA ASP A 87 17.30 -1.33 -8.03
C ASP A 87 16.13 -0.42 -7.63
N LYS A 88 15.18 -0.19 -8.54
CA LYS A 88 13.96 0.58 -8.24
C LYS A 88 12.92 -0.31 -7.58
N TYR A 89 12.10 0.30 -6.71
CA TYR A 89 11.09 -0.43 -5.95
C TYR A 89 9.91 0.46 -5.52
N TYR A 90 8.78 -0.21 -5.33
CA TYR A 90 7.67 0.29 -4.54
C TYR A 90 7.86 -0.11 -3.08
N VAL A 91 7.60 0.80 -2.13
CA VAL A 91 7.44 0.40 -0.73
C VAL A 91 6.08 -0.25 -0.54
N ALA A 92 6.07 -1.40 0.13
CA ALA A 92 4.90 -2.24 0.30
C ALA A 92 4.70 -2.58 1.79
N ASP A 93 3.49 -2.97 2.16
CA ASP A 93 3.20 -3.42 3.53
C ASP A 93 3.88 -4.76 3.87
N SER A 94 3.89 -5.09 5.17
CA SER A 94 4.43 -6.35 5.67
C SER A 94 3.76 -7.60 5.09
N GLY A 95 2.52 -7.49 4.62
CA GLY A 95 1.79 -8.53 3.91
C GLY A 95 2.39 -8.90 2.54
N TYR A 96 3.11 -7.99 1.91
CA TYR A 96 3.73 -8.22 0.61
C TYR A 96 5.10 -8.92 0.73
N PRO A 97 5.53 -9.69 -0.29
CA PRO A 97 6.86 -10.30 -0.31
C PRO A 97 7.94 -9.24 -0.55
N ASN A 98 9.09 -9.40 0.11
CA ASN A 98 10.30 -8.62 -0.19
C ASN A 98 11.00 -9.25 -1.40
N LYS A 99 10.60 -8.85 -2.61
CA LYS A 99 11.09 -9.40 -3.89
C LYS A 99 11.39 -8.28 -4.88
N GLN A 100 12.03 -8.61 -6.01
CA GLN A 100 12.34 -7.66 -7.06
C GLN A 100 11.17 -6.69 -7.35
N GLY A 101 11.45 -5.38 -7.22
CA GLY A 101 10.49 -4.30 -7.41
C GLY A 101 9.61 -3.98 -6.19
N PHE A 102 9.69 -4.74 -5.09
CA PHE A 102 8.90 -4.53 -3.87
C PHE A 102 9.78 -4.58 -2.63
N LEU A 103 9.85 -3.47 -1.91
CA LEU A 103 10.60 -3.34 -0.66
C LEU A 103 9.63 -3.41 0.51
N ALA A 104 9.64 -4.52 1.24
CA ALA A 104 8.83 -4.75 2.43
C ALA A 104 9.62 -4.44 3.71
N PRO A 105 8.94 -4.11 4.84
CA PRO A 105 9.61 -3.87 6.12
C PRO A 105 10.21 -5.15 6.71
N TYR A 106 11.10 -4.98 7.67
CA TYR A 106 11.54 -6.10 8.52
C TYR A 106 10.38 -6.60 9.36
N ARG A 107 10.16 -7.91 9.36
CA ARG A 107 9.16 -8.58 10.18
C ARG A 107 9.77 -9.05 11.50
N SER A 108 8.93 -9.19 12.52
CA SER A 108 9.30 -9.88 13.74
C SER A 108 9.71 -11.33 13.44
N SER A 109 10.72 -11.81 14.11
CA SER A 109 11.20 -13.18 14.02
C SER A 109 11.12 -13.87 15.39
N ARG A 110 11.42 -15.17 15.43
CA ARG A 110 11.53 -15.91 16.71
C ARG A 110 12.55 -15.29 17.67
N ASN A 111 13.50 -14.50 17.15
CA ASN A 111 14.57 -13.86 17.93
C ASN A 111 14.21 -12.48 18.48
N GLY A 112 13.02 -11.94 18.17
CA GLY A 112 12.59 -10.64 18.70
C GLY A 112 11.44 -10.01 17.94
N VAL A 113 10.73 -9.13 18.64
CA VAL A 113 9.66 -8.29 18.09
C VAL A 113 10.28 -7.03 17.50
N ILE A 114 10.05 -6.80 16.22
CA ILE A 114 10.48 -5.60 15.49
C ILE A 114 9.23 -4.78 15.17
N ARG A 115 9.20 -3.51 15.59
CA ARG A 115 8.10 -2.59 15.27
C ARG A 115 8.15 -2.22 13.79
N TYR A 116 6.99 -2.17 13.12
CA TYR A 116 6.92 -1.83 11.69
C TYR A 116 5.75 -0.92 11.31
N HIS A 117 4.72 -0.80 12.13
CA HIS A 117 3.63 0.16 11.91
C HIS A 117 3.98 1.55 12.42
N MET A 118 3.54 2.59 11.71
CA MET A 118 3.78 3.98 12.11
C MET A 118 3.23 4.29 13.49
N SER A 119 2.08 3.74 13.85
CA SER A 119 1.45 3.88 15.18
C SER A 119 2.37 3.43 16.32
N HIS A 120 3.23 2.43 16.09
CA HIS A 120 4.19 1.96 17.10
C HIS A 120 5.31 2.97 17.38
N PHE A 121 5.52 3.92 16.48
CA PHE A 121 6.59 4.93 16.59
C PHE A 121 6.09 6.30 17.04
N ASN A 122 4.81 6.65 16.78
CA ASN A 122 4.27 7.98 17.06
C ASN A 122 4.30 8.37 18.53
N ASN A 123 3.96 7.42 19.43
CA ASN A 123 3.92 7.63 20.89
C ASN A 123 4.84 6.67 21.65
N GLY A 124 5.73 5.99 20.94
CA GLY A 124 6.65 5.00 21.49
C GLY A 124 8.08 5.52 21.68
N PRO A 125 8.95 4.71 22.30
CA PRO A 125 10.36 5.05 22.43
C PRO A 125 11.03 5.12 21.06
N PRO A 126 12.21 5.79 20.94
CA PRO A 126 12.97 5.83 19.69
C PRO A 126 13.32 4.40 19.19
N PRO A 127 13.66 4.27 17.89
CA PRO A 127 14.10 2.98 17.34
C PRO A 127 15.28 2.41 18.12
N LYS A 128 15.23 1.10 18.42
CA LYS A 128 16.23 0.43 19.24
C LYS A 128 17.42 -0.11 18.43
N ASN A 129 17.20 -0.34 17.15
CA ASN A 129 18.16 -0.92 16.22
C ASN A 129 17.94 -0.40 14.80
N LYS A 130 18.82 -0.77 13.89
CA LYS A 130 18.77 -0.35 12.49
C LYS A 130 17.51 -0.81 11.76
N GLU A 131 16.99 -1.98 12.09
CA GLU A 131 15.78 -2.56 11.51
C GLU A 131 14.54 -1.72 11.90
N GLU A 132 14.42 -1.30 13.16
CA GLU A 132 13.33 -0.43 13.60
C GLU A 132 13.46 0.98 13.01
N LEU A 133 14.68 1.51 12.87
CA LEU A 133 14.90 2.81 12.24
C LEU A 133 14.51 2.78 10.77
N PHE A 134 14.91 1.72 10.04
CA PHE A 134 14.47 1.49 8.67
C PHE A 134 12.94 1.40 8.60
N ASN A 135 12.32 0.56 9.42
CA ASN A 135 10.88 0.38 9.42
C ASN A 135 10.11 1.68 9.68
N ARG A 136 10.60 2.54 10.58
CA ARG A 136 10.03 3.87 10.82
C ARG A 136 10.06 4.75 9.57
N CYS A 137 11.22 4.83 8.89
CA CYS A 137 11.35 5.60 7.66
C CYS A 137 10.51 5.01 6.52
N HIS A 138 10.52 3.68 6.39
CA HIS A 138 9.74 2.94 5.41
C HIS A 138 8.23 3.16 5.61
N ALA A 139 7.71 3.00 6.84
CA ALA A 139 6.30 3.23 7.17
C ALA A 139 5.89 4.70 6.90
N SER A 140 6.78 5.65 7.16
CA SER A 140 6.53 7.06 6.84
C SER A 140 6.47 7.33 5.33
N LEU A 141 7.27 6.65 4.50
CA LEU A 141 7.15 6.71 3.03
C LEU A 141 5.86 6.03 2.55
N ARG A 142 5.56 4.83 3.08
CA ARG A 142 4.37 4.06 2.72
C ARG A 142 3.07 4.80 3.06
N SER A 143 3.06 5.60 4.13
CA SER A 143 1.88 6.37 4.53
C SER A 143 1.30 7.26 3.43
N VAL A 144 2.03 7.54 2.34
CA VAL A 144 1.50 8.29 1.20
C VAL A 144 0.33 7.56 0.53
N ILE A 145 0.40 6.24 0.38
CA ILE A 145 -0.71 5.49 -0.25
C ILE A 145 -1.93 5.43 0.67
N GLU A 146 -1.74 5.30 1.98
CA GLU A 146 -2.81 5.34 2.98
C GLU A 146 -3.56 6.68 2.93
N ARG A 147 -2.82 7.80 2.92
CA ARG A 147 -3.39 9.14 2.78
C ARG A 147 -4.11 9.32 1.43
N THR A 148 -3.53 8.79 0.35
CA THR A 148 -4.16 8.84 -0.98
C THR A 148 -5.52 8.15 -0.96
N PHE A 149 -5.61 6.96 -0.36
CA PHE A 149 -6.88 6.26 -0.18
C PHE A 149 -7.85 7.02 0.74
N GLY A 150 -7.35 7.65 1.81
CA GLY A 150 -8.15 8.45 2.72
C GLY A 150 -8.85 9.60 1.99
N VAL A 151 -8.09 10.45 1.27
CA VAL A 151 -8.64 11.54 0.47
C VAL A 151 -9.61 11.02 -0.60
N TRP A 152 -9.21 9.98 -1.33
CA TRP A 152 -10.05 9.40 -2.37
C TRP A 152 -11.40 8.89 -1.81
N LYS A 153 -11.41 8.10 -0.74
CA LYS A 153 -12.64 7.59 -0.12
C LYS A 153 -13.50 8.71 0.47
N LYS A 154 -12.89 9.71 1.12
CA LYS A 154 -13.59 10.86 1.70
C LYS A 154 -14.33 11.66 0.62
N LYS A 155 -13.66 11.90 -0.51
CA LYS A 155 -14.21 12.69 -1.60
C LYS A 155 -15.35 11.99 -2.35
N TRP A 156 -15.25 10.69 -2.55
CA TRP A 156 -16.19 9.92 -3.37
C TRP A 156 -17.14 9.08 -2.50
N ARG A 157 -18.16 9.73 -1.97
CA ARG A 157 -19.12 9.08 -1.06
C ARG A 157 -19.78 7.82 -1.63
N ILE A 158 -19.90 7.68 -2.95
CA ILE A 158 -20.41 6.48 -3.60
C ILE A 158 -19.57 5.21 -3.25
N LEU A 159 -18.30 5.36 -2.90
CA LEU A 159 -17.40 4.25 -2.54
C LEU A 159 -17.73 3.64 -1.18
N SER A 160 -18.40 4.39 -0.31
CA SER A 160 -18.86 3.88 0.99
C SER A 160 -20.16 3.11 0.90
N GLU A 161 -21.02 3.46 -0.06
CA GLU A 161 -22.33 2.85 -0.24
C GLU A 161 -22.75 2.86 -1.71
N PHE A 162 -22.41 1.79 -2.44
CA PHE A 162 -22.87 1.65 -3.83
C PHE A 162 -24.38 1.39 -3.90
N PRO A 163 -25.08 2.01 -4.88
CA PRO A 163 -26.37 1.53 -5.33
C PRO A 163 -26.26 0.09 -5.87
N ARG A 164 -27.40 -0.57 -6.07
CA ARG A 164 -27.45 -1.92 -6.67
C ARG A 164 -27.16 -1.91 -8.17
N TYR A 165 -25.95 -1.53 -8.53
CA TYR A 165 -25.44 -1.61 -9.90
C TYR A 165 -24.85 -2.99 -10.18
N ASP A 166 -24.78 -3.36 -11.46
CA ASP A 166 -24.01 -4.51 -11.87
C ASP A 166 -22.53 -4.35 -11.45
N ILE A 167 -21.88 -5.46 -11.16
CA ILE A 167 -20.53 -5.48 -10.64
C ILE A 167 -19.52 -4.78 -11.57
N GLU A 168 -19.72 -4.91 -12.88
CA GLU A 168 -18.86 -4.24 -13.86
C GLU A 168 -19.05 -2.71 -13.87
N VAL A 169 -20.25 -2.22 -13.57
CA VAL A 169 -20.51 -0.79 -13.40
C VAL A 169 -19.81 -0.29 -12.14
N GLN A 170 -19.89 -1.03 -11.02
CA GLN A 170 -19.22 -0.67 -9.78
C GLN A 170 -17.68 -0.62 -9.97
N LYS A 171 -17.08 -1.57 -10.68
CA LYS A 171 -15.64 -1.54 -11.05
C LYS A 171 -15.30 -0.27 -11.85
N ARG A 172 -16.07 0.06 -12.87
CA ARG A 172 -15.84 1.27 -13.69
C ARG A 172 -15.94 2.55 -12.87
N VAL A 173 -16.87 2.63 -11.92
CA VAL A 173 -17.00 3.78 -11.01
C VAL A 173 -15.75 3.93 -10.15
N VAL A 174 -15.24 2.83 -9.59
CA VAL A 174 -13.98 2.84 -8.82
C VAL A 174 -12.84 3.41 -9.66
N THR A 175 -12.60 2.87 -10.86
CA THR A 175 -11.52 3.33 -11.73
C THR A 175 -11.71 4.79 -12.15
N ALA A 176 -12.95 5.18 -12.49
CA ALA A 176 -13.26 6.56 -12.88
C ALA A 176 -12.99 7.56 -11.75
N THR A 177 -13.35 7.22 -10.50
CA THR A 177 -13.10 8.10 -9.34
C THR A 177 -11.61 8.23 -9.02
N MET A 178 -10.78 7.21 -9.27
CA MET A 178 -9.32 7.31 -9.17
C MET A 178 -8.74 8.21 -10.27
N GLY A 179 -9.24 8.10 -11.50
CA GLY A 179 -8.86 9.02 -12.58
C GLY A 179 -9.24 10.47 -12.28
N LEU A 180 -10.45 10.70 -11.75
CA LEU A 180 -10.89 12.03 -11.33
C LEU A 180 -10.08 12.58 -10.15
N HIS A 181 -9.66 11.73 -9.20
CA HIS A 181 -8.74 12.10 -8.13
C HIS A 181 -7.41 12.65 -8.71
N ASN A 182 -6.81 11.92 -9.65
CA ASN A 182 -5.61 12.38 -10.34
C ASN A 182 -5.83 13.70 -11.08
N PHE A 183 -6.96 13.83 -11.81
CA PHE A 183 -7.30 15.05 -12.55
C PHE A 183 -7.37 16.26 -11.61
N ILE A 184 -8.08 16.15 -10.47
CA ILE A 184 -8.18 17.22 -9.49
C ILE A 184 -6.79 17.57 -8.96
N ARG A 185 -5.96 16.57 -8.65
CA ARG A 185 -4.64 16.75 -8.11
C ARG A 185 -3.68 17.46 -9.08
N ILE A 186 -3.76 17.14 -10.38
CA ILE A 186 -2.91 17.72 -11.42
C ILE A 186 -3.39 19.13 -11.81
N SER A 187 -4.69 19.40 -11.77
CA SER A 187 -5.26 20.66 -12.20
C SER A 187 -5.00 21.84 -11.26
N ASN A 188 -4.33 21.61 -10.12
CA ASN A 188 -4.03 22.62 -9.10
C ASN A 188 -5.23 23.42 -8.58
N TYR A 189 -6.45 22.91 -8.74
CA TYR A 189 -7.61 23.49 -8.06
C TYR A 189 -7.44 23.34 -6.56
N PHE A 190 -7.76 24.40 -5.83
CA PHE A 190 -7.83 24.33 -4.37
C PHE A 190 -8.90 23.31 -3.99
N ASP A 191 -8.50 22.32 -3.19
CA ASP A 191 -9.37 21.26 -2.71
C ASP A 191 -9.09 21.03 -1.24
N GLU A 192 -10.09 21.28 -0.40
CA GLU A 192 -9.96 21.21 1.08
C GLU A 192 -9.55 19.83 1.55
N ASP A 193 -10.07 18.75 0.95
CA ASP A 193 -9.76 17.38 1.35
C ASP A 193 -8.26 17.07 1.21
N PHE A 194 -7.60 17.59 0.17
CA PHE A 194 -6.16 17.42 0.00
C PHE A 194 -5.33 18.27 0.97
N VAL A 195 -5.82 19.47 1.34
CA VAL A 195 -5.12 20.35 2.27
C VAL A 195 -5.15 19.79 3.68
N GLU A 196 -6.30 19.31 4.12
CA GLU A 196 -6.45 18.69 5.45
C GLU A 196 -5.52 17.48 5.61
N GLU A 197 -5.46 16.60 4.60
CA GLU A 197 -4.64 15.38 4.69
C GLU A 197 -3.13 15.67 4.63
N MET A 198 -2.71 16.74 3.98
CA MET A 198 -1.31 17.18 4.03
C MET A 198 -0.91 17.72 5.41
N GLY A 199 -1.87 18.23 6.21
CA GLY A 199 -1.67 18.72 7.57
C GLY A 199 -1.72 17.65 8.65
N HIS A 200 -2.37 16.52 8.39
CA HIS A 200 -2.50 15.41 9.34
C HIS A 200 -1.40 14.36 9.12
N THR A 201 -0.30 14.51 9.85
CA THR A 201 0.56 13.38 10.18
C THR A 201 -0.09 12.64 11.35
N ASN A 202 -1.21 11.92 11.14
CA ASN A 202 -1.62 10.84 12.07
C ASN A 202 -3.02 10.28 11.79
N THR A 203 -3.07 8.95 11.89
CA THR A 203 -4.14 8.09 12.34
C THR A 203 -5.42 8.02 11.50
N SER A 204 -5.41 7.14 10.51
CA SER A 204 -6.54 6.27 10.28
C SER A 204 -6.12 4.84 10.64
N ASN A 205 -6.59 4.37 11.80
CA ASN A 205 -6.50 2.97 12.19
C ASN A 205 -7.50 2.18 11.34
N GLU A 206 -7.06 1.67 10.21
CA GLU A 206 -7.61 0.44 9.68
C GLU A 206 -6.50 -0.60 9.88
N ASP A 207 -6.64 -1.39 10.94
CA ASP A 207 -5.73 -2.47 11.30
C ASP A 207 -5.67 -3.49 10.16
N SER A 208 -4.64 -3.38 9.34
CA SER A 208 -4.23 -4.45 8.46
C SER A 208 -3.32 -5.40 9.25
N GLU A 209 -3.88 -6.10 10.24
CA GLU A 209 -3.25 -7.32 10.74
C GLU A 209 -3.35 -8.37 9.63
N SER A 210 -2.29 -8.52 8.85
CA SER A 210 -2.15 -9.63 7.94
C SER A 210 -1.83 -10.87 8.76
N ASP A 211 -2.79 -11.78 8.84
CA ASP A 211 -2.55 -13.15 9.30
C ASP A 211 -1.41 -13.74 8.46
N ILE A 212 -0.42 -14.24 9.19
CA ILE A 212 0.78 -14.87 8.65
C ILE A 212 0.35 -16.21 8.05
N SER A 213 0.14 -16.27 6.75
CA SER A 213 0.20 -17.53 6.02
C SER A 213 1.56 -17.60 5.35
N ASP A 214 2.42 -18.47 5.85
CA ASP A 214 3.69 -18.86 5.25
C ASP A 214 3.43 -19.48 3.86
N MET A 215 3.53 -18.69 2.81
CA MET A 215 3.76 -19.16 1.46
C MET A 215 5.02 -18.50 0.90
N GLU A 216 6.16 -19.01 1.36
CA GLU A 216 7.43 -18.80 0.70
C GLU A 216 7.51 -19.67 -0.56
N THR A 217 7.19 -19.08 -1.71
CA THR A 217 7.73 -19.52 -3.00
C THR A 217 8.23 -18.31 -3.76
N THR A 218 9.25 -17.66 -3.20
CA THR A 218 10.02 -16.63 -3.89
C THR A 218 11.23 -17.27 -4.53
N ASN A 219 11.52 -16.94 -5.77
CA ASN A 219 12.78 -17.27 -6.42
C ASN A 219 13.91 -16.76 -5.51
N MET A 220 14.75 -17.65 -4.97
CA MET A 220 15.74 -17.31 -3.93
C MET A 220 16.71 -16.18 -4.34
N ALA A 221 16.95 -16.02 -5.66
CA ALA A 221 17.83 -14.97 -6.18
C ALA A 221 17.22 -13.56 -6.04
N ASP A 222 15.93 -13.41 -6.33
CA ASP A 222 15.23 -12.11 -6.29
C ASP A 222 15.01 -11.62 -4.84
N GLY A 223 14.73 -12.56 -3.93
CA GLY A 223 14.61 -12.26 -2.50
C GLY A 223 15.92 -11.79 -1.88
N ASN A 224 17.05 -12.36 -2.28
CA ASN A 224 18.37 -11.96 -1.80
C ASN A 224 18.75 -10.54 -2.26
N HIS A 225 18.43 -10.15 -3.50
CA HIS A 225 18.74 -8.82 -4.02
C HIS A 225 18.02 -7.71 -3.23
N MET A 226 16.71 -7.81 -3.06
CA MET A 226 15.94 -6.83 -2.31
C MET A 226 16.26 -6.84 -0.81
N THR A 227 16.68 -7.98 -0.25
CA THR A 227 17.17 -8.05 1.12
C THR A 227 18.48 -7.26 1.27
N ASN A 228 19.41 -7.38 0.32
CA ASN A 228 20.65 -6.59 0.33
C ASN A 228 20.38 -5.08 0.22
N ILE A 229 19.42 -4.67 -0.65
CA ILE A 229 19.02 -3.26 -0.75
C ILE A 229 18.47 -2.76 0.57
N ARG A 230 17.57 -3.52 1.21
CA ARG A 230 16.98 -3.19 2.51
C ARG A 230 18.03 -3.05 3.59
N ASP A 231 18.94 -4.02 3.68
CA ASP A 231 19.99 -4.04 4.69
C ASP A 231 20.98 -2.88 4.51
N ASN A 232 21.36 -2.56 3.27
CA ASN A 232 22.19 -1.41 2.95
C ASN A 232 21.54 -0.09 3.36
N ILE A 233 20.22 0.08 3.09
CA ILE A 233 19.48 1.27 3.54
C ILE A 233 19.48 1.37 5.06
N ALA A 234 19.21 0.25 5.76
CA ALA A 234 19.20 0.21 7.22
C ALA A 234 20.56 0.57 7.82
N ASP A 235 21.65 0.06 7.25
CA ASP A 235 23.02 0.37 7.67
C ASP A 235 23.37 1.85 7.44
N MET A 236 23.03 2.39 6.28
CA MET A 236 23.25 3.83 5.98
C MET A 236 22.45 4.75 6.91
N LEU A 237 21.19 4.42 7.19
CA LEU A 237 20.35 5.19 8.12
C LEU A 237 20.95 5.16 9.53
N TRP A 238 21.37 3.99 9.99
CA TRP A 238 21.92 3.80 11.34
C TRP A 238 23.26 4.52 11.54
N ALA A 239 24.10 4.52 10.50
CA ALA A 239 25.40 5.22 10.54
C ALA A 239 25.25 6.76 10.62
N ASN A 240 24.10 7.32 10.27
CA ASN A 240 23.82 8.75 10.26
C ASN A 240 22.72 9.17 11.26
N HIS A 241 22.37 8.27 12.19
CA HIS A 241 21.39 8.51 13.26
C HIS A 241 22.09 8.99 14.52
#